data_12bfb39fc2fa9dc6473c32eaa1dae2f7
#
_entry.id   12bfb39fc2fa9dc6473c32eaa1dae2f7
#
_cell.length_a   1.000
_cell.length_b   1.000
_cell.length_c   1.000
_cell.angle_alpha   90.00
_cell.angle_beta   90.00
_cell.angle_gamma   90.00
#
_symmetry.space_group_name_H-M   'P 1'
#
loop_
_entity.id
_entity.type
_entity.pdbx_description
1 polymer ?
#
loop_
_entity_poly.entity_id
_entity_poly.type
_entity_poly.pdbx_seq_one_letter_code
_entity_poly.pdbx_strand_id
1 'polypeptide(L)'
;MKKNNLLKTITIAGLTYSAAVAATKMTSKQSARNIKPFFSKRSPYIFAHRGGLKLAPEHTMAAFNKSHKLGIDGFEIDIRLTKDNEIVVLHDALVDRVSNGSGKVCDHTLEELKQLDFGYRFKDINGEYPYRGHEDAKVVTLNELLDAFPDLLINIDIKDSKQSTPGKLAPVLLYRLIHSKQAFERVCVTSFEDEQTLRFNAYAHDRVAVGAGQNEVARAYYPFNSGMKHMYQPNVDTFQIPTHYHGIPLNNEKFIQFLQSLNIAVGYWVINSIDEMDALLKKGVHTIVTDRPDIAMHLINEKYKK
;
A
#
# COMPACT_ATOMS: atom_id res chain seq x y z
N MET A 1 25.00 11.22 -49.14
CA MET A 1 25.95 11.05 -48.01
C MET A 1 25.32 11.09 -46.61
N LYS A 2 24.31 11.94 -46.30
CA LYS A 2 23.72 12.04 -44.94
C LYS A 2 22.97 10.79 -44.41
N LYS A 3 22.26 10.05 -45.28
CA LYS A 3 21.49 8.85 -44.90
C LYS A 3 22.35 7.68 -44.40
N ASN A 4 23.50 7.45 -45.03
CA ASN A 4 24.42 6.37 -44.66
C ASN A 4 25.14 6.63 -43.33
N ASN A 5 25.40 7.90 -42.98
CA ASN A 5 26.01 8.23 -41.70
C ASN A 5 25.01 8.06 -40.53
N LEU A 6 23.73 8.41 -40.72
CA LEU A 6 22.68 8.20 -39.73
C LEU A 6 22.48 6.70 -39.43
N LEU A 7 22.42 5.87 -40.51
CA LEU A 7 22.31 4.40 -40.34
C LEU A 7 23.51 3.81 -39.58
N LYS A 8 24.73 4.23 -39.91
CA LYS A 8 25.94 3.79 -39.20
C LYS A 8 25.93 4.19 -37.73
N THR A 9 25.50 5.42 -37.43
CA THR A 9 25.42 5.92 -36.05
C THR A 9 24.39 5.13 -35.24
N ILE A 10 23.20 4.83 -35.79
CA ILE A 10 22.17 4.02 -35.15
C ILE A 10 22.68 2.60 -34.91
N THR A 11 23.37 2.00 -35.88
CA THR A 11 23.95 0.64 -35.78
C THR A 11 25.02 0.58 -34.68
N ILE A 12 25.92 1.55 -34.63
CA ILE A 12 26.98 1.61 -33.61
C ILE A 12 26.35 1.82 -32.22
N ALA A 13 25.38 2.73 -32.08
CA ALA A 13 24.68 2.96 -30.82
C ALA A 13 23.93 1.69 -30.33
N GLY A 14 23.30 0.95 -31.27
CA GLY A 14 22.63 -0.32 -30.94
C GLY A 14 23.61 -1.41 -30.51
N LEU A 15 24.78 -1.52 -31.15
CA LEU A 15 25.82 -2.49 -30.78
C LEU A 15 26.46 -2.16 -29.42
N THR A 16 26.76 -0.89 -29.16
CA THR A 16 27.31 -0.45 -27.86
C THR A 16 26.33 -0.66 -26.76
N TYR A 17 25.03 -0.39 -26.97
CA TYR A 17 23.97 -0.67 -25.98
C TYR A 17 23.87 -2.17 -25.71
N SER A 18 23.79 -3.01 -26.73
CA SER A 18 23.70 -4.47 -26.58
C SER A 18 24.92 -5.05 -25.84
N ALA A 19 26.14 -4.55 -26.14
CA ALA A 19 27.34 -4.94 -25.42
C ALA A 19 27.32 -4.52 -23.96
N ALA A 20 26.82 -3.31 -23.65
CA ALA A 20 26.66 -2.84 -22.28
C ALA A 20 25.64 -3.69 -21.51
N VAL A 21 24.50 -4.03 -22.12
CA VAL A 21 23.49 -4.93 -21.52
C VAL A 21 24.08 -6.31 -21.23
N ALA A 22 24.85 -6.86 -22.18
CA ALA A 22 25.50 -8.17 -22.00
C ALA A 22 26.54 -8.14 -20.86
N ALA A 23 27.41 -7.12 -20.83
CA ALA A 23 28.42 -6.97 -19.79
C ALA A 23 27.82 -6.80 -18.39
N THR A 24 26.80 -5.94 -18.26
CA THR A 24 26.11 -5.75 -16.98
C THR A 24 25.34 -7.00 -16.54
N LYS A 25 24.81 -7.80 -17.47
CA LYS A 25 24.16 -9.07 -17.17
C LYS A 25 25.13 -10.12 -16.62
N MET A 26 26.37 -10.15 -17.12
CA MET A 26 27.42 -11.06 -16.64
C MET A 26 27.89 -10.70 -15.22
N THR A 27 27.84 -9.42 -14.83
CA THR A 27 28.30 -8.94 -13.53
C THR A 27 27.19 -8.74 -12.50
N SER A 28 25.92 -8.78 -12.93
CA SER A 28 24.77 -8.58 -12.05
C SER A 28 24.59 -9.78 -11.12
N LYS A 29 24.42 -9.48 -9.83
CA LYS A 29 24.06 -10.45 -8.77
C LYS A 29 22.62 -10.21 -8.31
N GLN A 30 21.67 -10.08 -9.25
CA GLN A 30 20.26 -9.94 -8.89
C GLN A 30 19.82 -11.11 -8.02
N SER A 31 19.22 -10.82 -6.86
CA SER A 31 18.68 -11.83 -5.94
C SER A 31 17.21 -11.57 -5.66
N ALA A 32 16.45 -12.64 -5.53
CA ALA A 32 15.07 -12.56 -5.07
C ALA A 32 15.03 -12.29 -3.56
N ARG A 33 13.95 -11.64 -3.10
CA ARG A 33 13.68 -11.42 -1.68
C ARG A 33 13.31 -12.73 -0.98
N ASN A 34 13.55 -12.81 0.31
CA ASN A 34 12.94 -13.83 1.15
C ASN A 34 11.46 -13.50 1.33
N ILE A 35 10.59 -14.48 1.12
CA ILE A 35 9.15 -14.28 1.32
C ILE A 35 8.88 -14.07 2.81
N LYS A 36 8.26 -12.93 3.14
CA LYS A 36 7.89 -12.59 4.52
C LYS A 36 6.65 -13.36 4.97
N PRO A 37 6.49 -13.65 6.27
CA PRO A 37 5.29 -14.30 6.82
C PRO A 37 3.98 -13.62 6.42
N PHE A 38 3.97 -12.28 6.28
CA PHE A 38 2.83 -11.51 5.80
C PHE A 38 2.26 -12.03 4.46
N PHE A 39 3.12 -12.59 3.58
CA PHE A 39 2.74 -13.12 2.27
C PHE A 39 2.69 -14.66 2.24
N SER A 40 2.59 -15.33 3.38
CA SER A 40 2.63 -16.80 3.48
C SER A 40 1.32 -17.49 3.09
N LYS A 41 0.18 -16.80 3.19
CA LYS A 41 -1.13 -17.36 2.81
C LYS A 41 -1.26 -17.42 1.28
N ARG A 42 -2.19 -18.25 0.81
CA ARG A 42 -2.49 -18.35 -0.63
C ARG A 42 -3.13 -17.06 -1.14
N SER A 43 -2.56 -16.48 -2.20
CA SER A 43 -3.15 -15.35 -2.93
C SER A 43 -4.38 -15.78 -3.76
N PRO A 44 -5.27 -14.86 -4.16
CA PRO A 44 -5.18 -13.41 -3.98
C PRO A 44 -5.60 -12.94 -2.59
N TYR A 45 -5.03 -11.81 -2.14
CA TYR A 45 -5.48 -11.11 -0.94
C TYR A 45 -6.46 -9.99 -1.30
N ILE A 46 -7.51 -9.86 -0.51
CA ILE A 46 -8.46 -8.74 -0.60
C ILE A 46 -8.29 -7.86 0.63
N PHE A 47 -7.84 -6.63 0.40
CA PHE A 47 -7.69 -5.62 1.44
C PHE A 47 -8.76 -4.54 1.29
N ALA A 48 -9.49 -4.30 2.40
CA ALA A 48 -10.45 -3.22 2.46
C ALA A 48 -9.70 -1.88 2.62
N HIS A 49 -9.73 -1.04 1.57
CA HIS A 49 -9.14 0.28 1.54
C HIS A 49 -9.79 1.17 2.59
N ARG A 50 -9.00 1.67 3.55
CA ARG A 50 -9.45 2.47 4.69
C ARG A 50 -10.60 1.81 5.47
N GLY A 51 -10.59 0.46 5.53
CA GLY A 51 -11.67 -0.31 6.16
C GLY A 51 -12.91 -0.54 5.28
N GLY A 52 -12.89 -0.15 4.00
CA GLY A 52 -14.03 -0.29 3.06
C GLY A 52 -14.89 0.98 3.02
N LEU A 53 -14.29 2.09 2.60
CA LEU A 53 -14.87 3.44 2.67
C LEU A 53 -16.19 3.65 1.90
N LYS A 54 -16.57 2.72 1.00
CA LYS A 54 -17.89 2.74 0.35
C LYS A 54 -19.00 2.07 1.17
N LEU A 55 -18.64 1.33 2.22
CA LEU A 55 -19.59 0.60 3.07
C LEU A 55 -19.94 1.38 4.36
N ALA A 56 -18.97 2.13 4.91
CA ALA A 56 -19.09 2.91 6.14
C ALA A 56 -18.01 4.01 6.19
N PRO A 57 -18.07 4.93 7.16
CA PRO A 57 -17.06 6.01 7.28
C PRO A 57 -15.65 5.44 7.36
N GLU A 58 -14.75 5.95 6.49
CA GLU A 58 -13.37 5.47 6.41
C GLU A 58 -12.65 5.53 7.76
N HIS A 59 -11.77 4.54 8.01
CA HIS A 59 -10.92 4.46 9.20
C HIS A 59 -11.67 4.45 10.55
N THR A 60 -12.93 4.02 10.56
CA THR A 60 -13.71 3.85 11.79
C THR A 60 -13.97 2.37 12.10
N MET A 61 -14.25 2.06 13.37
CA MET A 61 -14.62 0.69 13.75
C MET A 61 -15.88 0.21 13.01
N ALA A 62 -16.78 1.12 12.63
CA ALA A 62 -17.95 0.80 11.80
C ALA A 62 -17.55 0.22 10.43
N ALA A 63 -16.55 0.81 9.77
CA ALA A 63 -16.03 0.30 8.49
C ALA A 63 -15.27 -1.02 8.67
N PHE A 64 -14.39 -1.10 9.65
CA PHE A 64 -13.59 -2.28 9.93
C PHE A 64 -14.46 -3.49 10.27
N ASN A 65 -15.44 -3.32 11.15
CA ASN A 65 -16.38 -4.38 11.52
C ASN A 65 -17.22 -4.88 10.34
N LYS A 66 -17.68 -3.97 9.46
CA LYS A 66 -18.43 -4.37 8.25
C LYS A 66 -17.57 -5.21 7.31
N SER A 67 -16.36 -4.78 7.04
CA SER A 67 -15.45 -5.47 6.11
C SER A 67 -14.95 -6.79 6.68
N HIS A 68 -14.66 -6.86 7.99
CA HIS A 68 -14.27 -8.10 8.66
C HIS A 68 -15.33 -9.21 8.49
N LYS A 69 -16.63 -8.86 8.63
CA LYS A 69 -17.74 -9.81 8.44
C LYS A 69 -17.83 -10.40 7.03
N LEU A 70 -17.20 -9.79 6.04
CA LEU A 70 -17.14 -10.30 4.67
C LEU A 70 -16.07 -11.37 4.47
N GLY A 71 -15.19 -11.59 5.45
CA GLY A 71 -14.09 -12.58 5.38
C GLY A 71 -12.91 -12.13 4.53
N ILE A 72 -12.61 -10.84 4.50
CA ILE A 72 -11.43 -10.28 3.83
C ILE A 72 -10.12 -10.76 4.46
N ASP A 73 -9.01 -10.62 3.76
CA ASP A 73 -7.69 -11.01 4.25
C ASP A 73 -7.05 -9.95 5.15
N GLY A 74 -7.40 -8.69 4.96
CA GLY A 74 -6.82 -7.59 5.75
C GLY A 74 -7.37 -6.22 5.42
N PHE A 75 -6.83 -5.24 6.13
CA PHE A 75 -7.11 -3.82 5.90
C PHE A 75 -5.89 -3.14 5.29
N GLU A 76 -6.15 -2.21 4.39
CA GLU A 76 -5.21 -1.15 4.07
C GLU A 76 -5.63 0.10 4.84
N ILE A 77 -4.69 0.72 5.54
CA ILE A 77 -4.93 1.86 6.41
C ILE A 77 -3.81 2.90 6.30
N ASP A 78 -4.16 4.13 6.63
CA ASP A 78 -3.25 5.25 6.71
C ASP A 78 -3.03 5.65 8.17
N ILE A 79 -1.82 6.05 8.54
CA ILE A 79 -1.54 6.50 9.90
C ILE A 79 -0.97 7.92 9.94
N ARG A 80 -1.31 8.63 11.03
CA ARG A 80 -0.76 9.92 11.41
C ARG A 80 -0.51 9.99 12.90
N LEU A 81 0.35 10.93 13.32
CA LEU A 81 0.57 11.22 14.72
C LEU A 81 -0.26 12.41 15.19
N THR A 82 -0.83 12.26 16.38
CA THR A 82 -1.46 13.34 17.12
C THR A 82 -0.43 14.26 17.78
N LYS A 83 -0.88 15.36 18.41
CA LYS A 83 -0.05 16.29 19.18
C LYS A 83 0.69 15.61 20.33
N ASP A 84 0.07 14.64 20.97
CA ASP A 84 0.58 13.83 22.07
C ASP A 84 1.27 12.53 21.61
N ASN A 85 1.58 12.42 20.29
CA ASN A 85 2.29 11.33 19.63
C ASN A 85 1.57 9.98 19.65
N GLU A 86 0.25 9.96 19.77
CA GLU A 86 -0.53 8.75 19.56
C GLU A 86 -0.68 8.45 18.05
N ILE A 87 -0.62 7.17 17.69
CA ILE A 87 -0.78 6.74 16.29
C ILE A 87 -2.26 6.54 16.02
N VAL A 88 -2.84 7.46 15.23
CA VAL A 88 -4.24 7.37 14.79
C VAL A 88 -4.35 6.91 13.34
N VAL A 89 -5.44 6.21 13.02
CA VAL A 89 -5.74 5.71 11.68
C VAL A 89 -6.52 6.79 10.95
N LEU A 90 -5.84 7.55 10.05
CA LEU A 90 -6.41 8.69 9.34
C LEU A 90 -5.57 9.05 8.10
N HIS A 91 -6.25 9.28 6.96
CA HIS A 91 -5.57 9.59 5.70
C HIS A 91 -5.09 11.03 5.59
N ASP A 92 -6.01 11.99 5.76
CA ASP A 92 -5.73 13.41 5.52
C ASP A 92 -4.92 14.02 6.68
N ALA A 93 -4.15 15.05 6.38
CA ALA A 93 -3.49 15.86 7.42
C ALA A 93 -4.49 16.69 8.24
N LEU A 94 -5.69 16.94 7.70
CA LEU A 94 -6.77 17.70 8.32
C LEU A 94 -7.95 16.77 8.62
N VAL A 95 -8.66 17.03 9.72
CA VAL A 95 -9.85 16.27 10.10
C VAL A 95 -11.13 16.71 9.38
N ASP A 96 -11.07 17.80 8.64
CA ASP A 96 -12.19 18.55 8.07
C ASP A 96 -13.05 17.74 7.09
N ARG A 97 -12.44 16.91 6.25
CA ARG A 97 -13.16 16.14 5.22
C ARG A 97 -13.99 15.00 5.82
N VAL A 98 -13.55 14.42 6.90
CA VAL A 98 -14.13 13.17 7.44
C VAL A 98 -14.85 13.36 8.78
N SER A 99 -14.76 14.54 9.42
CA SER A 99 -15.36 14.78 10.72
C SER A 99 -16.18 16.09 10.76
N ASN A 100 -16.79 16.37 11.92
CA ASN A 100 -17.39 17.65 12.25
C ASN A 100 -16.40 18.66 12.83
N GLY A 101 -15.12 18.28 13.00
CA GLY A 101 -14.04 19.15 13.45
C GLY A 101 -13.31 19.86 12.32
N SER A 102 -12.26 20.59 12.68
CA SER A 102 -11.37 21.27 11.73
C SER A 102 -9.93 21.32 12.27
N GLY A 103 -8.96 21.46 11.37
CA GLY A 103 -7.56 21.62 11.70
C GLY A 103 -6.72 20.35 11.51
N LYS A 104 -5.42 20.46 11.82
CA LYS A 104 -4.46 19.36 11.56
C LYS A 104 -4.54 18.33 12.67
N VAL A 105 -4.40 17.05 12.28
CA VAL A 105 -4.31 15.93 13.22
C VAL A 105 -3.22 16.15 14.27
N CYS A 106 -2.02 16.59 13.84
CA CYS A 106 -0.88 16.82 14.74
C CYS A 106 -1.03 18.04 15.68
N ASP A 107 -2.07 18.83 15.52
CA ASP A 107 -2.38 19.96 16.42
C ASP A 107 -3.40 19.56 17.51
N HIS A 108 -4.03 18.37 17.40
CA HIS A 108 -4.99 17.83 18.36
C HIS A 108 -4.36 16.69 19.18
N THR A 109 -4.74 16.59 20.44
CA THR A 109 -4.50 15.41 21.26
C THR A 109 -5.45 14.27 20.86
N LEU A 110 -5.15 13.04 21.25
CA LEU A 110 -6.06 11.91 21.03
C LEU A 110 -7.43 12.15 21.70
N GLU A 111 -7.44 12.70 22.92
CA GLU A 111 -8.67 13.02 23.64
C GLU A 111 -9.55 13.99 22.86
N GLU A 112 -8.97 15.07 22.31
CA GLU A 112 -9.69 16.04 21.47
C GLU A 112 -10.25 15.37 20.21
N LEU A 113 -9.48 14.51 19.53
CA LEU A 113 -9.95 13.79 18.34
C LEU A 113 -11.09 12.79 18.67
N LYS A 114 -11.06 12.15 19.82
CA LYS A 114 -12.14 11.22 20.26
C LYS A 114 -13.49 11.93 20.50
N GLN A 115 -13.50 13.24 20.74
CA GLN A 115 -14.73 14.03 20.84
C GLN A 115 -15.38 14.28 19.48
N LEU A 116 -14.62 14.24 18.39
CA LEU A 116 -15.13 14.49 17.04
C LEU A 116 -15.99 13.31 16.53
N ASP A 117 -16.90 13.64 15.63
CA ASP A 117 -17.77 12.70 14.93
C ASP A 117 -17.21 12.43 13.53
N PHE A 118 -16.57 11.27 13.33
CA PHE A 118 -16.02 10.83 12.04
C PHE A 118 -17.07 10.17 11.13
N GLY A 119 -18.30 10.02 11.58
CA GLY A 119 -19.46 9.65 10.76
C GLY A 119 -20.17 10.85 10.13
N TYR A 120 -19.83 12.08 10.57
CA TYR A 120 -20.57 13.30 10.26
C TYR A 120 -20.70 13.59 8.76
N ARG A 121 -19.66 13.31 7.97
CA ARG A 121 -19.59 13.61 6.52
C ARG A 121 -20.00 12.43 5.63
N PHE A 122 -20.05 11.21 6.18
CA PHE A 122 -20.39 10.04 5.40
C PHE A 122 -21.85 10.10 4.93
N LYS A 123 -22.01 9.88 3.61
CA LYS A 123 -23.34 9.71 2.99
C LYS A 123 -23.45 8.29 2.44
N ASP A 124 -24.59 7.65 2.68
CA ASP A 124 -24.92 6.40 2.03
C ASP A 124 -25.38 6.59 0.57
N ILE A 125 -25.77 5.50 -0.09
CA ILE A 125 -26.23 5.53 -1.48
C ILE A 125 -27.52 6.35 -1.67
N ASN A 126 -28.31 6.54 -0.61
CA ASN A 126 -29.54 7.34 -0.64
C ASN A 126 -29.29 8.82 -0.31
N GLY A 127 -28.02 9.16 0.00
CA GLY A 127 -27.65 10.52 0.42
C GLY A 127 -27.90 10.82 1.89
N GLU A 128 -28.27 9.83 2.68
CA GLU A 128 -28.52 9.93 4.12
C GLU A 128 -27.21 9.87 4.93
N TYR A 129 -27.27 10.25 6.21
CA TYR A 129 -26.14 10.31 7.12
C TYR A 129 -26.28 9.29 8.27
N PRO A 130 -26.25 7.97 8.01
CA PRO A 130 -26.59 6.94 9.00
C PRO A 130 -25.57 6.81 10.12
N TYR A 131 -24.40 7.41 9.99
CA TYR A 131 -23.33 7.31 10.99
C TYR A 131 -23.09 8.60 11.80
N ARG A 132 -23.92 9.64 11.61
CA ARG A 132 -23.82 10.82 12.47
C ARG A 132 -24.11 10.47 13.92
N GLY A 133 -23.15 10.79 14.82
CA GLY A 133 -23.26 10.49 16.25
C GLY A 133 -23.16 9.00 16.59
N HIS A 134 -22.82 8.13 15.62
CA HIS A 134 -22.67 6.69 15.88
C HIS A 134 -21.42 6.43 16.72
N GLU A 135 -21.53 5.57 17.75
CA GLU A 135 -20.44 5.26 18.68
C GLU A 135 -19.20 4.65 17.98
N ASP A 136 -19.40 3.81 16.97
CA ASP A 136 -18.32 3.18 16.18
C ASP A 136 -17.75 4.11 15.11
N ALA A 137 -18.25 5.35 14.94
CA ALA A 137 -17.76 6.32 13.98
C ALA A 137 -16.86 7.37 14.64
N LYS A 138 -15.94 6.92 15.47
CA LYS A 138 -14.89 7.72 16.13
C LYS A 138 -13.53 7.44 15.51
N VAL A 139 -12.56 8.35 15.78
CA VAL A 139 -11.15 8.08 15.43
C VAL A 139 -10.68 6.80 16.10
N VAL A 140 -9.94 5.99 15.37
CA VAL A 140 -9.36 4.72 15.85
C VAL A 140 -7.86 4.89 15.99
N THR A 141 -7.28 4.45 17.10
CA THR A 141 -5.82 4.32 17.20
C THR A 141 -5.36 3.02 16.56
N LEU A 142 -4.11 3.00 16.09
CA LEU A 142 -3.52 1.76 15.57
C LEU A 142 -3.46 0.67 16.66
N ASN A 143 -3.29 1.07 17.92
CA ASN A 143 -3.33 0.14 19.05
C ASN A 143 -4.69 -0.56 19.16
N GLU A 144 -5.79 0.20 19.14
CA GLU A 144 -7.16 -0.34 19.18
C GLU A 144 -7.44 -1.26 17.99
N LEU A 145 -7.00 -0.87 16.79
CA LEU A 145 -7.19 -1.69 15.58
C LEU A 145 -6.47 -3.03 15.65
N LEU A 146 -5.21 -3.01 16.09
CA LEU A 146 -4.40 -4.24 16.21
C LEU A 146 -4.96 -5.20 17.26
N ASP A 147 -5.56 -4.68 18.34
CA ASP A 147 -6.21 -5.48 19.38
C ASP A 147 -7.56 -6.05 18.93
N ALA A 148 -8.35 -5.25 18.19
CA ALA A 148 -9.68 -5.66 17.73
C ALA A 148 -9.63 -6.75 16.64
N PHE A 149 -8.55 -6.79 15.83
CA PHE A 149 -8.44 -7.71 14.70
C PHE A 149 -7.09 -8.45 14.71
N PRO A 150 -6.86 -9.36 15.69
CA PRO A 150 -5.56 -10.03 15.88
C PRO A 150 -5.19 -10.97 14.73
N ASP A 151 -6.17 -11.50 14.00
CA ASP A 151 -5.99 -12.50 12.94
C ASP A 151 -5.90 -11.91 11.53
N LEU A 152 -6.16 -10.60 11.38
CA LEU A 152 -6.12 -9.93 10.09
C LEU A 152 -4.76 -9.35 9.76
N LEU A 153 -4.45 -9.32 8.46
CA LEU A 153 -3.30 -8.62 7.91
C LEU A 153 -3.60 -7.12 7.88
N ILE A 154 -2.60 -6.30 8.24
CA ILE A 154 -2.73 -4.85 8.22
C ILE A 154 -1.62 -4.24 7.36
N ASN A 155 -2.00 -3.62 6.25
CA ASN A 155 -1.11 -2.80 5.45
C ASN A 155 -1.20 -1.35 5.91
N ILE A 156 -0.09 -0.78 6.38
CA ILE A 156 -0.03 0.53 7.04
C ILE A 156 0.75 1.51 6.18
N ASP A 157 0.10 2.56 5.68
CA ASP A 157 0.75 3.66 4.96
C ASP A 157 1.08 4.82 5.90
N ILE A 158 2.37 5.18 6.02
CA ILE A 158 2.82 6.34 6.78
C ILE A 158 2.59 7.61 5.95
N LYS A 159 1.63 8.45 6.38
CA LYS A 159 1.20 9.66 5.66
C LYS A 159 1.90 10.95 6.10
N ASP A 160 2.49 10.96 7.29
CA ASP A 160 3.19 12.15 7.73
C ASP A 160 4.48 12.34 6.93
N SER A 161 4.64 13.57 6.37
CA SER A 161 5.80 13.89 5.53
C SER A 161 7.11 13.71 6.29
N LYS A 162 8.09 13.11 5.65
CA LYS A 162 9.44 12.85 6.19
C LYS A 162 10.16 14.07 6.74
N GLN A 163 9.80 15.30 6.30
CA GLN A 163 10.37 16.54 6.81
C GLN A 163 9.69 17.05 8.08
N SER A 164 8.42 16.69 8.31
CA SER A 164 7.65 17.12 9.48
C SER A 164 8.14 16.45 10.77
N THR A 165 7.86 17.07 11.90
CA THR A 165 8.17 16.48 13.23
C THR A 165 7.43 15.15 13.42
N PRO A 166 6.10 15.04 13.17
CA PRO A 166 5.42 13.74 13.26
C PRO A 166 6.01 12.71 12.29
N GLY A 167 6.34 13.09 11.03
CA GLY A 167 6.91 12.14 10.07
C GLY A 167 8.32 11.65 10.44
N LYS A 168 9.10 12.40 11.21
CA LYS A 168 10.39 11.92 11.75
C LYS A 168 10.18 10.91 12.88
N LEU A 169 9.11 11.05 13.65
CA LEU A 169 8.79 10.19 14.80
C LEU A 169 7.99 8.95 14.43
N ALA A 170 7.09 9.05 13.43
CA ALA A 170 6.17 7.99 13.06
C ALA A 170 6.85 6.62 12.85
N PRO A 171 7.99 6.49 12.12
CA PRO A 171 8.63 5.19 11.91
C PRO A 171 9.07 4.49 13.20
N VAL A 172 9.64 5.20 14.15
CA VAL A 172 10.11 4.61 15.42
C VAL A 172 8.96 4.28 16.36
N LEU A 173 7.92 5.13 16.40
CA LEU A 173 6.74 4.88 17.23
C LEU A 173 5.94 3.69 16.68
N LEU A 174 5.79 3.61 15.36
CA LEU A 174 5.17 2.48 14.67
C LEU A 174 5.91 1.18 14.98
N TYR A 175 7.25 1.16 14.85
CA TYR A 175 8.04 -0.01 15.19
C TYR A 175 7.84 -0.44 16.65
N ARG A 176 7.87 0.50 17.61
CA ARG A 176 7.65 0.19 19.04
C ARG A 176 6.28 -0.44 19.28
N LEU A 177 5.23 0.07 18.63
CA LEU A 177 3.90 -0.48 18.75
C LEU A 177 3.81 -1.88 18.15
N ILE A 178 4.32 -2.10 16.92
CA ILE A 178 4.36 -3.42 16.28
C ILE A 178 5.12 -4.42 17.16
N HIS A 179 6.25 -3.98 17.76
CA HIS A 179 7.04 -4.81 18.67
C HIS A 179 6.27 -5.17 19.94
N SER A 180 5.63 -4.21 20.60
CA SER A 180 4.84 -4.46 21.81
C SER A 180 3.65 -5.40 21.59
N LYS A 181 3.05 -5.34 20.39
CA LYS A 181 1.95 -6.21 19.95
C LYS A 181 2.43 -7.53 19.34
N GLN A 182 3.73 -7.73 19.17
CA GLN A 182 4.31 -8.87 18.44
C GLN A 182 3.69 -9.11 17.05
N ALA A 183 3.32 -8.01 16.38
CA ALA A 183 2.56 -8.02 15.14
C ALA A 183 3.44 -8.10 13.86
N PHE A 184 4.70 -8.53 13.97
CA PHE A 184 5.69 -8.54 12.88
C PHE A 184 5.24 -9.30 11.63
N GLU A 185 4.54 -10.42 11.81
CA GLU A 185 4.18 -11.32 10.73
C GLU A 185 2.90 -10.93 10.01
N ARG A 186 2.07 -10.06 10.63
CA ARG A 186 0.78 -9.65 10.11
C ARG A 186 0.67 -8.17 9.71
N VAL A 187 1.80 -7.45 9.76
CA VAL A 187 1.88 -6.03 9.36
C VAL A 187 2.81 -5.88 8.17
N CYS A 188 2.38 -5.06 7.20
CA CYS A 188 3.21 -4.53 6.11
C CYS A 188 3.23 -3.01 6.23
N VAL A 189 4.41 -2.39 6.10
CA VAL A 189 4.56 -0.94 6.20
C VAL A 189 4.88 -0.36 4.83
N THR A 190 4.08 0.59 4.41
CA THR A 190 4.20 1.31 3.13
C THR A 190 4.33 2.81 3.34
N SER A 191 4.80 3.51 2.35
CA SER A 191 4.73 4.96 2.21
C SER A 191 4.99 5.35 0.77
N PHE A 192 4.38 6.44 0.31
CA PHE A 192 4.77 7.06 -0.96
C PHE A 192 6.22 7.58 -0.94
N GLU A 193 6.70 7.98 0.24
CA GLU A 193 8.07 8.44 0.46
C GLU A 193 8.96 7.28 0.91
N ASP A 194 9.82 6.74 0.04
CA ASP A 194 10.73 5.61 0.33
C ASP A 194 11.56 5.83 1.61
N GLU A 195 11.87 7.07 1.95
CA GLU A 195 12.62 7.38 3.17
C GLU A 195 11.87 6.97 4.45
N GLN A 196 10.53 7.00 4.46
CA GLN A 196 9.74 6.57 5.62
C GLN A 196 9.85 5.05 5.85
N THR A 197 9.74 4.26 4.77
CA THR A 197 9.92 2.81 4.86
C THR A 197 11.36 2.42 5.20
N LEU A 198 12.36 3.14 4.68
CA LEU A 198 13.77 2.96 5.02
C LEU A 198 14.06 3.27 6.51
N ARG A 199 13.52 4.40 7.02
CA ARG A 199 13.64 4.74 8.45
C ARG A 199 12.98 3.70 9.34
N PHE A 200 11.78 3.24 8.95
CA PHE A 200 11.09 2.16 9.67
C PHE A 200 11.93 0.89 9.68
N ASN A 201 12.45 0.47 8.53
CA ASN A 201 13.22 -0.75 8.39
C ASN A 201 14.58 -0.71 9.14
N ALA A 202 15.14 0.49 9.37
CA ALA A 202 16.32 0.66 10.22
C ALA A 202 16.08 0.18 11.67
N TYR A 203 14.84 0.27 12.17
CA TYR A 203 14.43 -0.28 13.46
C TYR A 203 13.94 -1.73 13.37
N ALA A 204 13.24 -2.06 12.28
CA ALA A 204 12.65 -3.38 12.11
C ALA A 204 13.66 -4.46 11.71
N HIS A 205 14.84 -4.07 11.19
CA HIS A 205 15.90 -4.99 10.77
C HIS A 205 15.40 -6.09 9.84
N ASP A 206 14.61 -5.70 8.82
CA ASP A 206 14.02 -6.58 7.81
C ASP A 206 13.09 -7.68 8.36
N ARG A 207 12.54 -7.52 9.58
CA ARG A 207 11.60 -8.49 10.20
C ARG A 207 10.13 -8.26 9.78
N VAL A 208 9.77 -7.04 9.37
CA VAL A 208 8.44 -6.65 8.93
C VAL A 208 8.44 -6.49 7.42
N ALA A 209 7.35 -6.88 6.76
CA ALA A 209 7.18 -6.63 5.34
C ALA A 209 7.13 -5.12 5.03
N VAL A 210 7.79 -4.69 3.96
CA VAL A 210 7.79 -3.28 3.53
C VAL A 210 7.41 -3.15 2.06
N GLY A 211 6.69 -2.07 1.74
CA GLY A 211 6.26 -1.78 0.37
C GLY A 211 7.10 -0.71 -0.32
N ALA A 212 6.99 -0.69 -1.64
CA ALA A 212 7.68 0.25 -2.51
C ALA A 212 7.07 1.65 -2.43
N GLY A 213 7.92 2.66 -2.22
CA GLY A 213 7.59 4.05 -2.48
C GLY A 213 7.81 4.43 -3.95
N GLN A 214 7.63 5.70 -4.27
CA GLN A 214 7.67 6.17 -5.67
C GLN A 214 9.03 5.95 -6.34
N ASN A 215 10.15 6.19 -5.63
CA ASN A 215 11.48 6.01 -6.23
C ASN A 215 11.82 4.53 -6.43
N GLU A 216 11.39 3.64 -5.51
CA GLU A 216 11.59 2.20 -5.68
C GLU A 216 10.83 1.66 -6.88
N VAL A 217 9.57 2.12 -7.10
CA VAL A 217 8.82 1.81 -8.33
C VAL A 217 9.58 2.24 -9.57
N ALA A 218 10.12 3.46 -9.59
CA ALA A 218 10.90 3.98 -10.70
C ALA A 218 12.18 3.16 -10.93
N ARG A 219 12.90 2.79 -9.86
CA ARG A 219 14.13 1.95 -9.90
C ARG A 219 13.88 0.55 -10.48
N ALA A 220 12.69 -0.01 -10.34
CA ALA A 220 12.31 -1.27 -10.97
C ALA A 220 11.84 -1.07 -12.42
N TYR A 221 10.98 -0.07 -12.64
CA TYR A 221 10.28 0.14 -13.91
C TYR A 221 11.19 0.58 -15.04
N TYR A 222 12.11 1.53 -14.79
CA TYR A 222 13.02 2.01 -15.85
C TYR A 222 14.00 0.93 -16.34
N PRO A 223 14.70 0.17 -15.49
CA PRO A 223 15.54 -0.93 -15.95
C PRO A 223 14.73 -2.04 -16.64
N PHE A 224 13.50 -2.31 -16.18
CA PHE A 224 12.63 -3.28 -16.86
C PHE A 224 12.34 -2.87 -18.30
N ASN A 225 11.95 -1.62 -18.56
CA ASN A 225 11.59 -1.15 -19.90
C ASN A 225 12.80 -0.91 -20.79
N SER A 226 13.97 -0.65 -20.24
CA SER A 226 15.21 -0.51 -21.01
C SER A 226 15.92 -1.83 -21.29
N GLY A 227 15.35 -3.00 -20.92
CA GLY A 227 16.00 -4.30 -21.09
C GLY A 227 17.13 -4.60 -20.08
N MET A 228 17.32 -3.71 -19.09
CA MET A 228 18.32 -3.83 -18.02
C MET A 228 17.73 -4.33 -16.70
N LYS A 229 16.59 -5.03 -16.71
CA LYS A 229 15.88 -5.50 -15.52
C LYS A 229 16.76 -6.26 -14.52
N HIS A 230 17.83 -6.92 -15.00
CA HIS A 230 18.80 -7.63 -14.17
C HIS A 230 19.62 -6.71 -13.24
N MET A 231 19.62 -5.39 -13.47
CA MET A 231 20.27 -4.41 -12.60
C MET A 231 19.41 -4.00 -11.40
N TYR A 232 18.13 -4.30 -11.41
CA TYR A 232 17.26 -3.99 -10.29
C TYR A 232 17.53 -4.94 -9.12
N GLN A 233 17.81 -4.36 -7.95
CA GLN A 233 17.99 -5.07 -6.67
C GLN A 233 16.87 -4.62 -5.74
N PRO A 234 15.92 -5.49 -5.37
CA PRO A 234 14.79 -5.13 -4.55
C PRO A 234 15.16 -4.93 -3.07
N ASN A 235 14.63 -3.86 -2.49
CA ASN A 235 14.72 -3.57 -1.05
C ASN A 235 13.37 -3.71 -0.34
N VAL A 236 12.32 -4.12 -1.09
CA VAL A 236 10.94 -4.18 -0.63
C VAL A 236 10.33 -5.53 -0.94
N ASP A 237 9.23 -5.86 -0.26
CA ASP A 237 8.57 -7.15 -0.34
C ASP A 237 7.27 -7.07 -1.17
N THR A 238 6.74 -5.85 -1.37
CA THR A 238 5.53 -5.64 -2.18
C THR A 238 5.55 -4.33 -2.95
N PHE A 239 4.90 -4.36 -4.11
CA PHE A 239 4.52 -3.20 -4.90
C PHE A 239 3.01 -3.05 -4.83
N GLN A 240 2.51 -2.10 -4.03
CA GLN A 240 1.11 -1.70 -4.02
C GLN A 240 0.99 -0.36 -4.76
N ILE A 241 0.58 -0.42 -6.02
CA ILE A 241 0.68 0.67 -6.97
C ILE A 241 -0.64 0.89 -7.72
N PRO A 242 -0.88 2.08 -8.31
CA PRO A 242 -2.02 2.27 -9.20
C PRO A 242 -1.81 1.52 -10.53
N THR A 243 -2.90 1.21 -11.22
CA THR A 243 -2.81 0.59 -12.56
C THR A 243 -2.17 1.51 -13.60
N HIS A 244 -2.28 2.83 -13.39
CA HIS A 244 -1.67 3.87 -14.22
C HIS A 244 -1.08 4.98 -13.35
N TYR A 245 0.07 5.52 -13.77
CA TYR A 245 0.68 6.68 -13.12
C TYR A 245 1.11 7.69 -14.19
N HIS A 246 0.55 8.91 -14.16
CA HIS A 246 0.75 9.95 -15.19
C HIS A 246 0.62 9.42 -16.64
N GLY A 247 -0.39 8.59 -16.90
CA GLY A 247 -0.63 7.99 -18.21
C GLY A 247 0.24 6.76 -18.56
N ILE A 248 1.19 6.40 -17.70
CA ILE A 248 2.04 5.22 -17.86
C ILE A 248 1.32 4.00 -17.28
N PRO A 249 1.05 2.93 -18.07
CA PRO A 249 0.46 1.71 -17.54
C PRO A 249 1.47 0.94 -16.69
N LEU A 250 1.11 0.67 -15.43
CA LEU A 250 1.93 -0.12 -14.51
C LEU A 250 1.41 -1.56 -14.34
N ASN A 251 0.28 -1.91 -14.97
CA ASN A 251 -0.37 -3.21 -14.90
C ASN A 251 -0.01 -4.15 -16.06
N ASN A 252 1.18 -3.97 -16.64
CA ASN A 252 1.71 -4.84 -17.68
C ASN A 252 2.05 -6.21 -17.10
N GLU A 253 1.52 -7.28 -17.68
CA GLU A 253 1.72 -8.66 -17.20
C GLU A 253 3.20 -9.06 -17.09
N LYS A 254 4.05 -8.67 -18.08
CA LYS A 254 5.49 -8.95 -18.04
C LYS A 254 6.19 -8.23 -16.88
N PHE A 255 5.73 -7.03 -16.51
CA PHE A 255 6.26 -6.32 -15.34
C PHE A 255 5.83 -6.99 -14.04
N ILE A 256 4.56 -7.42 -13.94
CA ILE A 256 4.06 -8.22 -12.81
C ILE A 256 4.90 -9.50 -12.65
N GLN A 257 5.06 -10.28 -13.72
CA GLN A 257 5.86 -11.51 -13.72
C GLN A 257 7.34 -11.26 -13.36
N PHE A 258 7.90 -10.15 -13.82
CA PHE A 258 9.26 -9.75 -13.44
C PHE A 258 9.38 -9.52 -11.93
N LEU A 259 8.50 -8.75 -11.32
CA LEU A 259 8.51 -8.50 -9.88
C LEU A 259 8.30 -9.81 -9.09
N GLN A 260 7.35 -10.64 -9.52
CA GLN A 260 7.10 -11.96 -8.92
C GLN A 260 8.31 -12.90 -9.00
N SER A 261 9.09 -12.84 -10.09
CA SER A 261 10.34 -13.63 -10.20
C SER A 261 11.40 -13.24 -9.16
N LEU A 262 11.21 -12.09 -8.52
CA LEU A 262 12.04 -11.60 -7.41
C LEU A 262 11.38 -11.78 -6.04
N ASN A 263 10.31 -12.58 -5.95
CA ASN A 263 9.49 -12.78 -4.75
C ASN A 263 8.85 -11.49 -4.22
N ILE A 264 8.53 -10.55 -5.10
CA ILE A 264 7.83 -9.32 -4.76
C ILE A 264 6.33 -9.51 -5.03
N ALA A 265 5.50 -9.35 -4.01
CA ALA A 265 4.06 -9.38 -4.16
C ALA A 265 3.57 -8.12 -4.88
N VAL A 266 2.72 -8.28 -5.90
CA VAL A 266 2.18 -7.14 -6.66
C VAL A 266 0.72 -6.96 -6.33
N GLY A 267 0.35 -5.77 -5.86
CA GLY A 267 -1.01 -5.36 -5.54
C GLY A 267 -1.40 -4.06 -6.23
N TYR A 268 -2.68 -3.87 -6.44
CA TYR A 268 -3.20 -2.64 -7.05
C TYR A 268 -4.28 -1.99 -6.19
N TRP A 269 -4.24 -0.66 -6.12
CA TRP A 269 -5.20 0.22 -5.47
C TRP A 269 -5.63 1.35 -6.43
N VAL A 270 -6.81 1.98 -6.31
CA VAL A 270 -7.99 1.45 -5.65
C VAL A 270 -8.86 0.82 -6.74
N ILE A 271 -9.14 -0.47 -6.64
CA ILE A 271 -9.86 -1.21 -7.67
C ILE A 271 -11.29 -1.46 -7.20
N ASN A 272 -12.26 -0.82 -7.87
CA ASN A 272 -13.66 -0.85 -7.45
C ASN A 272 -14.59 -1.49 -8.49
N SER A 273 -14.05 -1.94 -9.64
CA SER A 273 -14.79 -2.62 -10.70
C SER A 273 -14.52 -4.13 -10.67
N ILE A 274 -15.55 -4.95 -10.70
CA ILE A 274 -15.44 -6.41 -10.78
C ILE A 274 -14.63 -6.84 -12.00
N ASP A 275 -14.87 -6.20 -13.16
CA ASP A 275 -14.19 -6.56 -14.40
C ASP A 275 -12.68 -6.24 -14.31
N GLU A 276 -12.31 -5.11 -13.68
CA GLU A 276 -10.92 -4.75 -13.48
C GLU A 276 -10.26 -5.68 -12.46
N MET A 277 -10.94 -6.02 -11.37
CA MET A 277 -10.47 -7.02 -10.39
C MET A 277 -10.18 -8.35 -11.08
N ASP A 278 -11.14 -8.90 -11.82
CA ASP A 278 -11.03 -10.18 -12.54
C ASP A 278 -9.88 -10.15 -13.56
N ALA A 279 -9.75 -9.05 -14.31
CA ALA A 279 -8.66 -8.86 -15.28
C ALA A 279 -7.27 -8.83 -14.62
N LEU A 280 -7.13 -8.18 -13.47
CA LEU A 280 -5.87 -8.14 -12.70
C LEU A 280 -5.54 -9.50 -12.08
N LEU A 281 -6.53 -10.19 -11.51
CA LEU A 281 -6.34 -11.52 -10.92
C LEU A 281 -5.93 -12.55 -11.97
N LYS A 282 -6.47 -12.48 -13.20
CA LYS A 282 -6.04 -13.33 -14.33
C LYS A 282 -4.58 -13.09 -14.73
N LYS A 283 -4.01 -11.91 -14.48
CA LYS A 283 -2.58 -11.61 -14.68
C LYS A 283 -1.70 -12.10 -13.52
N GLY A 284 -2.29 -12.76 -12.51
CA GLY A 284 -1.57 -13.28 -11.35
C GLY A 284 -1.28 -12.22 -10.27
N VAL A 285 -2.04 -11.13 -10.21
CA VAL A 285 -1.89 -10.11 -9.16
C VAL A 285 -2.14 -10.73 -7.79
N HIS A 286 -1.27 -10.39 -6.83
CA HIS A 286 -1.30 -10.94 -5.48
C HIS A 286 -2.36 -10.29 -4.60
N THR A 287 -2.52 -8.94 -4.68
CA THR A 287 -3.37 -8.18 -3.75
C THR A 287 -4.26 -7.20 -4.50
N ILE A 288 -5.53 -7.17 -4.15
CA ILE A 288 -6.49 -6.14 -4.57
C ILE A 288 -6.85 -5.30 -3.34
N VAL A 289 -6.62 -3.98 -3.43
CA VAL A 289 -7.05 -2.99 -2.44
C VAL A 289 -8.28 -2.28 -2.98
N THR A 290 -9.40 -2.32 -2.25
CA THR A 290 -10.69 -1.86 -2.75
C THR A 290 -11.54 -1.14 -1.70
N ASP A 291 -12.30 -0.13 -2.13
CA ASP A 291 -13.36 0.50 -1.33
C ASP A 291 -14.61 -0.39 -1.17
N ARG A 292 -14.72 -1.41 -2.04
CA ARG A 292 -15.88 -2.31 -2.17
C ARG A 292 -15.47 -3.76 -1.89
N PRO A 293 -15.08 -4.06 -0.64
CA PRO A 293 -14.71 -5.44 -0.27
C PRO A 293 -15.88 -6.42 -0.44
N ASP A 294 -17.12 -5.95 -0.40
CA ASP A 294 -18.31 -6.74 -0.66
C ASP A 294 -18.32 -7.37 -2.07
N ILE A 295 -18.10 -6.56 -3.11
CA ILE A 295 -18.06 -7.08 -4.49
C ILE A 295 -16.78 -7.88 -4.75
N ALA A 296 -15.66 -7.52 -4.12
CA ALA A 296 -14.42 -8.27 -4.25
C ALA A 296 -14.56 -9.69 -3.67
N MET A 297 -15.12 -9.82 -2.45
CA MET A 297 -15.34 -11.12 -1.82
C MET A 297 -16.37 -11.97 -2.56
N HIS A 298 -17.40 -11.34 -3.15
CA HIS A 298 -18.33 -12.05 -4.04
C HIS A 298 -17.58 -12.67 -5.24
N LEU A 299 -16.73 -11.89 -5.93
CA LEU A 299 -15.91 -12.37 -7.04
C LEU A 299 -14.99 -13.53 -6.62
N ILE A 300 -14.32 -13.39 -5.46
CA ILE A 300 -13.40 -14.42 -4.95
C ILE A 300 -14.14 -15.72 -4.66
N ASN A 301 -15.28 -15.66 -4.00
CA ASN A 301 -16.07 -16.83 -3.63
C ASN A 301 -16.65 -17.57 -4.85
N GLU A 302 -17.00 -16.85 -5.91
CA GLU A 302 -17.55 -17.46 -7.12
C GLU A 302 -16.46 -18.07 -8.02
N LYS A 303 -15.35 -17.35 -8.25
CA LYS A 303 -14.39 -17.74 -9.31
C LYS A 303 -13.04 -18.23 -8.80
N TYR A 304 -12.60 -17.79 -7.61
CA TYR A 304 -11.21 -18.01 -7.16
C TYR A 304 -11.13 -18.85 -5.89
N LYS A 305 -12.16 -19.59 -5.51
CA LYS A 305 -12.30 -20.40 -4.27
C LYS A 305 -10.97 -20.64 -3.56
N LYS A 306 -10.81 -19.97 -2.42
CA LYS A 306 -9.64 -20.13 -1.53
C LYS A 306 -9.66 -21.46 -0.81
#